data_057103b5fe7d4e404844826c1301b888
#
_entry.id   057103b5fe7d4e404844826c1301b888
#
_cell.length_a   1.000
_cell.length_b   1.000
_cell.length_c   1.000
_cell.angle_alpha   90.00
_cell.angle_beta   90.00
_cell.angle_gamma   90.00
#
_symmetry.space_group_name_H-M   'P 1'
#
loop_
_entity.id
_entity.type
_entity.pdbx_description
1 polymer ?
#
loop_
_entity_poly.entity_id
_entity_poly.type
_entity_poly.pdbx_seq_one_letter_code
_entity_poly.pdbx_strand_id
1 'polypeptide(L)'
;MTKIPFVSKEKVEEIAAKYPTPFHLYDEKGIRKNVENLKKAFSWNKGYKEYFAVKATPNPFLINILREYGCGCDCSSKTELMMAKTIGAVGDDIMFSSNDTPLDEFRYCNKLGGIINLDDITHIEAVEKACGKLTKKMSCRYNPGGIFKISNDIMDNPGDAKYGMTTEQIYEAFRILKEKGVEEFGIHSFLCSNTVTNEYYPMLAKLLFELAADLKAKLGVHITFINLSGGIGIPYKPDQEPNDIFVIGEGVRKAYEEVLVPAGMDDVSIYTELGRYMLGPYGGLITKAINQKHTHKEYIGVDACAVNLMRPAIYGAYHHITVLGKENEPCDHKYDVTGSLCENCDKFAIDRFLPEIEMGDYLFIHDAGAHGFSMGYNYNGKLKSAEILLNQDGTFKLIRRAETPKDYFATFDCFDFYDELIKE
;
A
#
# COMPACT_ATOMS: atom_id res chain seq x y z
N MET A 1 19.52 -3.71 11.71
CA MET A 1 19.96 -4.35 10.42
C MET A 1 20.44 -3.26 9.49
N THR A 2 21.62 -3.40 8.86
CA THR A 2 22.11 -2.40 7.90
C THR A 2 21.22 -2.38 6.67
N LYS A 3 20.69 -1.23 6.29
CA LYS A 3 19.93 -1.05 5.07
C LYS A 3 20.89 -0.99 3.88
N ILE A 4 20.77 -1.88 2.93
CA ILE A 4 21.63 -1.96 1.75
C ILE A 4 20.79 -1.65 0.52
N PRO A 5 21.22 -0.71 -0.35
CA PRO A 5 20.56 -0.47 -1.63
C PRO A 5 20.58 -1.73 -2.51
N PHE A 6 19.50 -2.01 -3.20
CA PHE A 6 19.43 -3.12 -4.16
C PHE A 6 20.06 -2.79 -5.54
N VAL A 7 20.65 -1.61 -5.65
CA VAL A 7 21.26 -1.08 -6.87
C VAL A 7 22.60 -0.41 -6.54
N SER A 8 23.61 -0.55 -7.42
CA SER A 8 24.89 0.12 -7.28
C SER A 8 24.87 1.55 -7.85
N LYS A 9 25.87 2.36 -7.47
CA LYS A 9 26.07 3.72 -8.01
C LYS A 9 26.16 3.72 -9.53
N GLU A 10 26.97 2.83 -10.11
CA GLU A 10 27.19 2.74 -11.57
C GLU A 10 25.88 2.44 -12.31
N LYS A 11 25.04 1.56 -11.75
CA LYS A 11 23.74 1.27 -12.35
C LYS A 11 22.79 2.46 -12.24
N VAL A 12 22.83 3.21 -11.15
CA VAL A 12 22.05 4.46 -11.03
C VAL A 12 22.53 5.50 -12.02
N GLU A 13 23.84 5.63 -12.23
CA GLU A 13 24.41 6.54 -13.23
C GLU A 13 23.98 6.15 -14.67
N GLU A 14 23.97 4.84 -14.98
CA GLU A 14 23.46 4.33 -16.26
C GLU A 14 21.97 4.68 -16.48
N ILE A 15 21.16 4.51 -15.44
CA ILE A 15 19.73 4.85 -15.49
C ILE A 15 19.55 6.37 -15.62
N ALA A 16 20.26 7.16 -14.81
CA ALA A 16 20.13 8.61 -14.76
C ALA A 16 20.61 9.29 -16.06
N ALA A 17 21.54 8.67 -16.79
CA ALA A 17 21.95 9.14 -18.12
C ALA A 17 20.78 9.08 -19.14
N LYS A 18 19.80 8.21 -18.94
CA LYS A 18 18.64 8.06 -19.81
C LYS A 18 17.37 8.70 -19.23
N TYR A 19 17.22 8.64 -17.93
CA TYR A 19 16.07 9.17 -17.18
C TYR A 19 16.60 10.02 -16.01
N PRO A 20 16.59 11.36 -16.13
CA PRO A 20 17.10 12.24 -15.08
C PRO A 20 16.44 12.00 -13.72
N THR A 21 17.20 12.23 -12.64
CA THR A 21 16.66 12.27 -11.28
C THR A 21 15.73 13.48 -11.09
N PRO A 22 14.79 13.42 -10.10
CA PRO A 22 14.51 12.28 -9.26
C PRO A 22 13.67 11.21 -9.98
N PHE A 23 13.80 9.96 -9.55
CA PHE A 23 12.90 8.88 -10.00
C PHE A 23 12.72 7.81 -8.92
N HIS A 24 11.56 7.13 -8.95
CA HIS A 24 11.37 5.91 -8.15
C HIS A 24 11.95 4.72 -8.92
N LEU A 25 12.72 3.90 -8.21
CA LEU A 25 13.29 2.66 -8.74
C LEU A 25 12.73 1.47 -7.98
N TYR A 26 12.28 0.44 -8.71
CA TYR A 26 11.71 -0.78 -8.14
C TYR A 26 12.54 -2.00 -8.49
N ASP A 27 12.73 -2.91 -7.53
CA ASP A 27 13.47 -4.17 -7.67
C ASP A 27 12.52 -5.33 -8.01
N GLU A 28 12.46 -5.73 -9.27
CA GLU A 28 11.62 -6.86 -9.70
C GLU A 28 11.97 -8.15 -8.96
N LYS A 29 13.27 -8.42 -8.77
CA LYS A 29 13.74 -9.65 -8.13
C LYS A 29 13.26 -9.74 -6.68
N GLY A 30 13.38 -8.65 -5.94
CA GLY A 30 12.91 -8.56 -4.56
C GLY A 30 11.38 -8.70 -4.46
N ILE A 31 10.63 -8.04 -5.34
CA ILE A 31 9.16 -8.13 -5.41
C ILE A 31 8.72 -9.58 -5.64
N ARG A 32 9.29 -10.27 -6.63
CA ARG A 32 8.95 -11.67 -6.93
C ARG A 32 9.25 -12.59 -5.76
N LYS A 33 10.43 -12.44 -5.15
CA LYS A 33 10.80 -13.24 -3.98
C LYS A 33 9.87 -13.03 -2.80
N ASN A 34 9.41 -11.79 -2.59
CA ASN A 34 8.50 -11.48 -1.50
C ASN A 34 7.13 -12.11 -1.67
N VAL A 35 6.54 -12.03 -2.86
CA VAL A 35 5.24 -12.67 -3.12
C VAL A 35 5.30 -14.19 -3.05
N GLU A 36 6.42 -14.80 -3.47
CA GLU A 36 6.65 -16.24 -3.29
C GLU A 36 6.67 -16.64 -1.80
N ASN A 37 7.38 -15.88 -0.98
CA ASN A 37 7.43 -16.12 0.46
C ASN A 37 6.05 -15.98 1.11
N LEU A 38 5.29 -14.94 0.75
CA LEU A 38 3.93 -14.75 1.23
C LEU A 38 3.02 -15.94 0.88
N LYS A 39 3.01 -16.36 -0.38
CA LYS A 39 2.22 -17.51 -0.83
C LYS A 39 2.63 -18.81 -0.12
N LYS A 40 3.92 -19.00 0.12
CA LYS A 40 4.42 -20.16 0.87
C LYS A 40 3.97 -20.14 2.33
N ALA A 41 4.01 -18.98 2.98
CA ALA A 41 3.59 -18.82 4.37
C ALA A 41 2.12 -19.15 4.61
N PHE A 42 1.26 -18.90 3.62
CA PHE A 42 -0.18 -19.18 3.68
C PHE A 42 -0.62 -20.40 2.86
N SER A 43 0.30 -21.21 2.35
CA SER A 43 0.00 -22.38 1.50
C SER A 43 -0.80 -23.49 2.19
N TRP A 44 -0.91 -23.44 3.51
CA TRP A 44 -1.74 -24.34 4.32
C TRP A 44 -3.26 -24.12 4.10
N ASN A 45 -3.67 -22.90 3.72
CA ASN A 45 -5.06 -22.58 3.36
C ASN A 45 -5.25 -22.66 1.84
N LYS A 46 -6.02 -23.62 1.36
CA LYS A 46 -6.22 -23.88 -0.08
C LYS A 46 -6.88 -22.72 -0.82
N GLY A 47 -7.70 -21.93 -0.11
CA GLY A 47 -8.39 -20.76 -0.65
C GLY A 47 -7.63 -19.46 -0.51
N TYR A 48 -6.39 -19.48 0.02
CA TYR A 48 -5.62 -18.26 0.26
C TYR A 48 -5.45 -17.42 -1.00
N LYS A 49 -5.73 -16.11 -0.87
CA LYS A 49 -5.52 -15.14 -1.94
C LYS A 49 -5.06 -13.80 -1.38
N GLU A 50 -4.00 -13.28 -1.95
CA GLU A 50 -3.56 -11.89 -1.76
C GLU A 50 -4.28 -11.01 -2.78
N TYR A 51 -4.89 -9.92 -2.32
CA TYR A 51 -5.40 -8.83 -3.12
C TYR A 51 -4.50 -7.61 -2.89
N PHE A 52 -3.60 -7.35 -3.82
CA PHE A 52 -2.67 -6.23 -3.67
C PHE A 52 -3.42 -4.90 -3.53
N ALA A 53 -3.14 -4.16 -2.45
CA ALA A 53 -3.73 -2.83 -2.23
C ALA A 53 -3.22 -1.83 -3.27
N VAL A 54 -4.02 -1.56 -4.30
CA VAL A 54 -3.64 -0.72 -5.46
C VAL A 54 -3.19 0.67 -5.01
N LYS A 55 -3.84 1.25 -4.00
CA LYS A 55 -3.47 2.55 -3.41
C LYS A 55 -2.01 2.65 -2.96
N ALA A 56 -1.39 1.54 -2.61
CA ALA A 56 0.00 1.53 -2.15
C ALA A 56 0.97 1.88 -3.27
N THR A 57 0.74 1.31 -4.48
CA THR A 57 1.57 1.57 -5.66
C THR A 57 0.75 1.35 -6.93
N PRO A 58 -0.02 2.36 -7.39
CA PRO A 58 -0.95 2.25 -8.50
C PRO A 58 -0.19 2.29 -9.85
N ASN A 59 0.56 1.24 -10.12
CA ASN A 59 1.32 1.07 -11.36
C ASN A 59 1.00 -0.30 -12.00
N PRO A 60 0.40 -0.34 -13.20
CA PRO A 60 -0.06 -1.58 -13.83
C PRO A 60 1.09 -2.56 -14.13
N PHE A 61 2.30 -2.09 -14.37
CA PHE A 61 3.46 -2.97 -14.58
C PHE A 61 3.81 -3.75 -13.31
N LEU A 62 3.83 -3.09 -12.16
CA LEU A 62 4.15 -3.71 -10.86
C LEU A 62 3.01 -4.65 -10.41
N ILE A 63 1.77 -4.22 -10.55
CA ILE A 63 0.61 -5.05 -10.20
C ILE A 63 0.59 -6.30 -11.08
N ASN A 64 0.96 -6.18 -12.37
CA ASN A 64 0.99 -7.32 -13.28
C ASN A 64 2.01 -8.38 -12.86
N ILE A 65 3.18 -7.98 -12.32
CA ILE A 65 4.13 -8.93 -11.72
C ILE A 65 3.46 -9.75 -10.61
N LEU A 66 2.71 -9.11 -9.72
CA LEU A 66 2.01 -9.81 -8.64
C LEU A 66 0.90 -10.72 -9.17
N ARG A 67 0.20 -10.31 -10.23
CA ARG A 67 -0.83 -11.12 -10.89
C ARG A 67 -0.28 -12.41 -11.51
N GLU A 68 0.96 -12.44 -11.97
CA GLU A 68 1.61 -13.68 -12.44
C GLU A 68 1.65 -14.76 -11.35
N TYR A 69 1.59 -14.36 -10.09
CA TYR A 69 1.51 -15.24 -8.91
C TYR A 69 0.07 -15.49 -8.43
N GLY A 70 -0.95 -15.00 -9.15
CA GLY A 70 -2.36 -15.17 -8.81
C GLY A 70 -2.90 -14.15 -7.81
N CYS A 71 -2.20 -13.05 -7.53
CA CYS A 71 -2.73 -11.97 -6.71
C CYS A 71 -3.89 -11.26 -7.42
N GLY A 72 -4.92 -10.90 -6.66
CA GLY A 72 -5.98 -9.99 -7.07
C GLY A 72 -5.61 -8.52 -6.83
N CYS A 73 -6.60 -7.65 -6.98
CA CYS A 73 -6.48 -6.21 -6.73
C CYS A 73 -7.50 -5.78 -5.65
N ASP A 74 -7.02 -5.19 -4.55
CA ASP A 74 -7.86 -4.41 -3.65
C ASP A 74 -7.93 -2.98 -4.17
N CYS A 75 -9.14 -2.55 -4.55
CA CYS A 75 -9.42 -1.25 -5.12
C CYS A 75 -10.27 -0.41 -4.16
N SER A 76 -9.99 0.87 -4.06
CA SER A 76 -10.69 1.83 -3.19
C SER A 76 -11.36 2.97 -3.96
N SER A 77 -11.32 2.95 -5.30
CA SER A 77 -11.94 3.95 -6.16
C SER A 77 -12.23 3.41 -7.56
N LYS A 78 -13.07 4.12 -8.31
CA LYS A 78 -13.36 3.80 -9.71
C LYS A 78 -12.11 3.81 -10.60
N THR A 79 -11.18 4.73 -10.35
CA THR A 79 -9.93 4.81 -11.12
C THR A 79 -9.05 3.58 -10.88
N GLU A 80 -8.98 3.08 -9.64
CA GLU A 80 -8.26 1.84 -9.34
C GLU A 80 -8.95 0.62 -9.96
N LEU A 81 -10.29 0.57 -9.96
CA LEU A 81 -11.06 -0.46 -10.68
C LEU A 81 -10.78 -0.43 -12.20
N MET A 82 -10.65 0.75 -12.79
CA MET A 82 -10.29 0.91 -14.21
C MET A 82 -8.87 0.39 -14.46
N MET A 83 -7.93 0.65 -13.56
CA MET A 83 -6.57 0.14 -13.64
C MET A 83 -6.55 -1.40 -13.53
N ALA A 84 -7.25 -1.96 -12.55
CA ALA A 84 -7.40 -3.41 -12.39
C ALA A 84 -7.96 -4.06 -13.67
N LYS A 85 -9.00 -3.49 -14.26
CA LYS A 85 -9.55 -3.95 -15.54
C LYS A 85 -8.54 -3.90 -16.67
N THR A 86 -7.72 -2.85 -16.74
CA THR A 86 -6.72 -2.68 -17.81
C THR A 86 -5.69 -3.82 -17.83
N ILE A 87 -5.37 -4.37 -16.66
CA ILE A 87 -4.47 -5.52 -16.51
C ILE A 87 -5.20 -6.87 -16.48
N GLY A 88 -6.48 -6.89 -16.84
CA GLY A 88 -7.28 -8.11 -16.95
C GLY A 88 -7.84 -8.66 -15.64
N ALA A 89 -7.82 -7.91 -14.53
CA ALA A 89 -8.50 -8.30 -13.30
C ALA A 89 -10.01 -8.06 -13.43
N VAL A 90 -10.81 -9.10 -13.21
CA VAL A 90 -12.28 -9.08 -13.23
C VAL A 90 -12.81 -10.14 -12.27
N GLY A 91 -14.09 -10.04 -11.88
CA GLY A 91 -14.71 -11.03 -11.01
C GLY A 91 -14.00 -11.13 -9.66
N ASP A 92 -13.76 -12.35 -9.23
CA ASP A 92 -13.08 -12.68 -7.97
C ASP A 92 -11.61 -12.24 -7.91
N ASP A 93 -11.07 -11.62 -8.95
CA ASP A 93 -9.76 -10.96 -8.90
C ASP A 93 -9.83 -9.53 -8.37
N ILE A 94 -11.02 -9.00 -8.10
CA ILE A 94 -11.24 -7.66 -7.56
C ILE A 94 -11.91 -7.76 -6.19
N MET A 95 -11.26 -7.19 -5.16
CA MET A 95 -11.85 -6.78 -3.91
C MET A 95 -12.06 -5.26 -3.98
N PHE A 96 -13.27 -4.79 -3.65
CA PHE A 96 -13.56 -3.36 -3.63
C PHE A 96 -13.86 -2.92 -2.19
N SER A 97 -12.83 -2.39 -1.53
CA SER A 97 -12.83 -1.95 -0.13
C SER A 97 -12.75 -0.42 -0.08
N SER A 98 -13.89 0.23 -0.31
CA SER A 98 -14.05 1.68 -0.23
C SER A 98 -14.88 2.05 1.00
N ASN A 99 -14.79 3.30 1.50
CA ASN A 99 -15.55 3.75 2.66
C ASN A 99 -16.67 4.72 2.28
N ASP A 100 -16.47 6.00 2.15
CA ASP A 100 -17.50 6.96 1.72
C ASP A 100 -17.77 6.83 0.20
N THR A 101 -18.42 5.74 -0.21
CA THR A 101 -18.43 5.26 -1.59
C THR A 101 -19.54 5.91 -2.45
N PRO A 102 -19.19 6.60 -3.54
CA PRO A 102 -20.15 7.08 -4.54
C PRO A 102 -20.89 5.92 -5.23
N LEU A 103 -22.18 6.13 -5.56
CA LEU A 103 -23.01 5.09 -6.18
C LEU A 103 -22.50 4.56 -7.52
N ASP A 104 -21.81 5.41 -8.30
CA ASP A 104 -21.25 5.02 -9.58
C ASP A 104 -20.04 4.07 -9.44
N GLU A 105 -19.32 4.13 -8.33
CA GLU A 105 -18.23 3.20 -8.01
C GLU A 105 -18.75 1.80 -7.69
N PHE A 106 -19.82 1.67 -6.89
CA PHE A 106 -20.50 0.40 -6.69
C PHE A 106 -20.99 -0.19 -8.00
N ARG A 107 -21.62 0.63 -8.84
CA ARG A 107 -22.10 0.22 -10.17
C ARG A 107 -20.96 -0.27 -11.05
N TYR A 108 -19.82 0.41 -11.01
CA TYR A 108 -18.69 0.03 -11.83
C TYR A 108 -18.04 -1.27 -11.31
N CYS A 109 -17.88 -1.43 -10.00
CA CYS A 109 -17.40 -2.67 -9.40
C CYS A 109 -18.34 -3.86 -9.75
N ASN A 110 -19.65 -3.69 -9.58
CA ASN A 110 -20.64 -4.70 -9.95
C ASN A 110 -20.57 -5.09 -11.43
N LYS A 111 -20.35 -4.12 -12.33
CA LYS A 111 -20.15 -4.37 -13.77
C LYS A 111 -18.92 -5.23 -14.05
N LEU A 112 -17.88 -5.12 -13.25
CA LEU A 112 -16.68 -5.95 -13.34
C LEU A 112 -16.83 -7.32 -12.67
N GLY A 113 -17.92 -7.53 -11.93
CA GLY A 113 -18.15 -8.74 -11.13
C GLY A 113 -17.31 -8.82 -9.87
N GLY A 114 -16.73 -7.71 -9.41
CA GLY A 114 -15.87 -7.66 -8.23
C GLY A 114 -16.63 -7.90 -6.93
N ILE A 115 -15.91 -8.32 -5.91
CA ILE A 115 -16.43 -8.53 -4.55
C ILE A 115 -16.56 -7.17 -3.88
N ILE A 116 -17.78 -6.78 -3.50
CA ILE A 116 -18.02 -5.53 -2.77
C ILE A 116 -17.89 -5.80 -1.26
N ASN A 117 -17.01 -5.05 -0.62
CA ASN A 117 -16.86 -5.00 0.83
C ASN A 117 -17.64 -3.79 1.37
N LEU A 118 -18.69 -4.05 2.14
CA LEU A 118 -19.55 -3.03 2.73
C LEU A 118 -18.86 -2.45 3.97
N ASP A 119 -18.52 -1.17 3.93
CA ASP A 119 -17.89 -0.47 5.04
C ASP A 119 -18.86 -0.14 6.17
N ASP A 120 -20.11 0.14 5.82
CA ASP A 120 -21.20 0.49 6.74
C ASP A 120 -22.52 -0.22 6.34
N ILE A 121 -23.41 -0.39 7.30
CA ILE A 121 -24.72 -1.04 7.08
C ILE A 121 -25.59 -0.29 6.05
N THR A 122 -25.45 1.02 5.94
CA THR A 122 -26.15 1.87 4.95
C THR A 122 -25.72 1.58 3.52
N HIS A 123 -24.54 0.98 3.34
CA HIS A 123 -24.07 0.57 2.01
C HIS A 123 -24.91 -0.55 1.39
N ILE A 124 -25.67 -1.32 2.18
CA ILE A 124 -26.59 -2.34 1.64
C ILE A 124 -27.61 -1.68 0.73
N GLU A 125 -28.28 -0.64 1.22
CA GLU A 125 -29.26 0.13 0.42
C GLU A 125 -28.58 0.87 -0.74
N ALA A 126 -27.38 1.42 -0.50
CA ALA A 126 -26.62 2.13 -1.53
C ALA A 126 -26.26 1.21 -2.72
N VAL A 127 -25.85 -0.04 -2.46
CA VAL A 127 -25.56 -1.03 -3.50
C VAL A 127 -26.85 -1.42 -4.26
N GLU A 128 -27.97 -1.64 -3.57
CA GLU A 128 -29.25 -1.93 -4.22
C GLU A 128 -29.68 -0.77 -5.13
N LYS A 129 -29.57 0.47 -4.65
CA LYS A 129 -29.86 1.67 -5.43
C LYS A 129 -28.94 1.82 -6.65
N ALA A 130 -27.66 1.49 -6.49
CA ALA A 130 -26.68 1.61 -7.56
C ALA A 130 -26.80 0.51 -8.62
N CYS A 131 -27.08 -0.75 -8.20
CA CYS A 131 -26.95 -1.96 -9.00
C CYS A 131 -28.30 -2.64 -9.30
N GLY A 132 -29.38 -2.20 -8.66
CA GLY A 132 -30.73 -2.80 -8.77
C GLY A 132 -30.94 -4.02 -7.88
N LYS A 133 -29.85 -4.70 -7.47
CA LYS A 133 -29.86 -5.85 -6.55
C LYS A 133 -28.47 -6.03 -5.93
N LEU A 134 -28.41 -6.78 -4.84
CA LEU A 134 -27.14 -7.22 -4.25
C LEU A 134 -26.49 -8.31 -5.12
N THR A 135 -25.16 -8.42 -5.01
CA THR A 135 -24.41 -9.53 -5.62
C THR A 135 -24.52 -10.78 -4.76
N LYS A 136 -24.24 -11.94 -5.34
CA LYS A 136 -24.31 -13.22 -4.59
C LYS A 136 -23.18 -13.38 -3.58
N LYS A 137 -22.06 -12.70 -3.79
CA LYS A 137 -20.86 -12.74 -2.93
C LYS A 137 -20.56 -11.34 -2.44
N MET A 138 -20.59 -11.15 -1.12
CA MET A 138 -20.39 -9.84 -0.48
C MET A 138 -19.64 -9.99 0.82
N SER A 139 -18.95 -8.93 1.23
CA SER A 139 -18.21 -8.84 2.49
C SER A 139 -18.71 -7.66 3.31
N CYS A 140 -18.60 -7.77 4.64
CA CYS A 140 -18.84 -6.69 5.58
C CYS A 140 -17.55 -6.38 6.35
N ARG A 141 -17.24 -5.08 6.49
CA ARG A 141 -16.11 -4.61 7.27
C ARG A 141 -16.50 -4.47 8.72
N TYR A 142 -15.79 -5.21 9.58
CA TYR A 142 -16.00 -5.19 11.02
C TYR A 142 -15.04 -4.23 11.72
N ASN A 143 -15.56 -3.46 12.66
CA ASN A 143 -14.80 -2.63 13.59
C ASN A 143 -15.15 -3.05 15.03
N PRO A 144 -14.23 -3.72 15.75
CA PRO A 144 -14.47 -4.19 17.12
C PRO A 144 -14.49 -3.06 18.18
N GLY A 145 -14.21 -1.82 17.77
CA GLY A 145 -14.08 -0.71 18.71
C GLY A 145 -12.87 -0.87 19.63
N GLY A 146 -12.96 -0.29 20.83
CA GLY A 146 -11.86 -0.27 21.81
C GLY A 146 -11.47 -1.62 22.42
N ILE A 147 -12.07 -2.73 21.99
CA ILE A 147 -11.72 -4.08 22.43
C ILE A 147 -10.35 -4.50 21.89
N PHE A 148 -10.01 -4.07 20.68
CA PHE A 148 -8.75 -4.37 20.04
C PHE A 148 -7.73 -3.26 20.32
N LYS A 149 -6.74 -3.55 21.16
CA LYS A 149 -5.73 -2.56 21.62
C LYS A 149 -4.39 -2.78 20.94
N ILE A 150 -4.28 -2.43 19.67
CA ILE A 150 -2.99 -2.21 19.01
C ILE A 150 -3.12 -0.91 18.24
N SER A 151 -2.54 0.16 18.74
CA SER A 151 -2.45 1.45 18.05
C SER A 151 -1.02 1.74 17.62
N ASN A 152 -0.88 2.50 16.56
CA ASN A 152 0.38 3.12 16.16
C ASN A 152 0.09 4.56 15.67
N ASP A 153 1.14 5.35 15.46
CA ASP A 153 1.06 6.76 15.06
C ASP A 153 0.44 7.00 13.67
N ILE A 154 0.03 5.96 12.96
CA ILE A 154 -0.51 6.05 11.58
C ILE A 154 -2.02 5.93 11.56
N MET A 155 -2.61 5.22 12.53
CA MET A 155 -4.06 5.01 12.63
C MET A 155 -4.53 5.23 14.05
N ASP A 156 -5.73 5.80 14.17
CA ASP A 156 -6.45 5.93 15.43
C ASP A 156 -6.80 4.56 16.03
N ASN A 157 -7.13 4.54 17.31
CA ASN A 157 -7.73 3.35 17.91
C ASN A 157 -9.01 2.95 17.13
N PRO A 158 -9.34 1.65 17.04
CA PRO A 158 -10.52 1.21 16.30
C PRO A 158 -11.81 1.94 16.66
N GLY A 159 -11.98 2.35 17.93
CA GLY A 159 -13.14 3.12 18.38
C GLY A 159 -13.24 4.54 17.81
N ASP A 160 -12.13 5.12 17.38
CA ASP A 160 -12.04 6.47 16.80
C ASP A 160 -11.91 6.42 15.27
N ALA A 161 -11.69 5.23 14.70
CA ALA A 161 -11.55 5.04 13.26
C ALA A 161 -12.89 5.20 12.54
N LYS A 162 -12.87 5.87 11.39
CA LYS A 162 -14.07 6.10 10.54
C LYS A 162 -14.55 4.86 9.78
N TYR A 163 -13.98 3.69 9.98
CA TYR A 163 -14.15 2.51 9.17
C TYR A 163 -14.88 1.40 9.90
N GLY A 164 -15.81 0.75 9.20
CA GLY A 164 -16.38 -0.53 9.56
C GLY A 164 -17.56 -0.46 10.53
N MET A 165 -18.31 -1.55 10.55
CA MET A 165 -19.54 -1.73 11.33
C MET A 165 -19.22 -2.16 12.76
N THR A 166 -20.00 -1.66 13.73
CA THR A 166 -19.96 -2.16 15.12
C THR A 166 -20.40 -3.62 15.20
N THR A 167 -20.24 -4.24 16.36
CA THR A 167 -20.69 -5.63 16.59
C THR A 167 -22.20 -5.78 16.32
N GLU A 168 -23.02 -4.87 16.80
CA GLU A 168 -24.48 -4.89 16.59
C GLU A 168 -24.83 -4.74 15.10
N GLN A 169 -24.17 -3.80 14.42
CA GLN A 169 -24.39 -3.58 12.99
C GLN A 169 -23.94 -4.76 12.14
N ILE A 170 -22.85 -5.45 12.49
CA ILE A 170 -22.37 -6.60 11.72
C ILE A 170 -23.37 -7.76 11.75
N TYR A 171 -23.96 -8.08 12.91
CA TYR A 171 -25.00 -9.09 13.02
C TYR A 171 -26.24 -8.74 12.19
N GLU A 172 -26.68 -7.50 12.30
CA GLU A 172 -27.84 -7.02 11.54
C GLU A 172 -27.55 -7.01 10.03
N ALA A 173 -26.37 -6.57 9.61
CA ALA A 173 -25.98 -6.60 8.20
C ALA A 173 -26.02 -8.01 7.62
N PHE A 174 -25.44 -9.00 8.30
CA PHE A 174 -25.47 -10.39 7.81
C PHE A 174 -26.88 -11.00 7.82
N ARG A 175 -27.73 -10.62 8.77
CA ARG A 175 -29.15 -11.01 8.76
C ARG A 175 -29.85 -10.47 7.51
N ILE A 176 -29.69 -9.17 7.23
CA ILE A 176 -30.28 -8.51 6.06
C ILE A 176 -29.74 -9.11 4.76
N LEU A 177 -28.43 -9.30 4.64
CA LEU A 177 -27.79 -9.88 3.44
C LEU A 177 -28.34 -11.28 3.14
N LYS A 178 -28.48 -12.12 4.18
CA LYS A 178 -29.06 -13.46 4.06
C LYS A 178 -30.52 -13.42 3.58
N GLU A 179 -31.35 -12.55 4.16
CA GLU A 179 -32.75 -12.35 3.77
C GLU A 179 -32.89 -11.85 2.32
N LYS A 180 -31.91 -11.05 1.86
CA LYS A 180 -31.86 -10.51 0.50
C LYS A 180 -31.22 -11.45 -0.53
N GLY A 181 -30.85 -12.68 -0.12
CA GLY A 181 -30.40 -13.75 -1.02
C GLY A 181 -28.92 -13.69 -1.39
N VAL A 182 -28.08 -13.08 -0.58
CA VAL A 182 -26.62 -13.26 -0.67
C VAL A 182 -26.30 -14.71 -0.29
N GLU A 183 -25.40 -15.35 -1.04
CA GLU A 183 -25.08 -16.78 -0.93
C GLU A 183 -23.69 -17.01 -0.33
N GLU A 184 -22.72 -16.15 -0.63
CA GLU A 184 -21.33 -16.22 -0.16
C GLU A 184 -20.99 -14.97 0.67
N PHE A 185 -20.65 -15.21 1.93
CA PHE A 185 -20.44 -14.15 2.91
C PHE A 185 -18.96 -14.04 3.30
N GLY A 186 -18.44 -12.82 3.31
CA GLY A 186 -17.11 -12.51 3.79
C GLY A 186 -17.11 -11.58 5.00
N ILE A 187 -16.08 -11.71 5.82
CA ILE A 187 -15.76 -10.74 6.86
C ILE A 187 -14.44 -10.07 6.50
N HIS A 188 -14.37 -8.78 6.67
CA HIS A 188 -13.16 -7.97 6.48
C HIS A 188 -12.90 -7.12 7.72
N SER A 189 -11.64 -6.86 8.05
CA SER A 189 -11.29 -5.86 9.07
C SER A 189 -9.90 -5.30 8.81
N PHE A 190 -9.77 -3.98 8.92
CA PHE A 190 -8.51 -3.24 8.82
C PHE A 190 -8.35 -2.34 10.02
N LEU A 191 -7.51 -2.72 10.98
CA LEU A 191 -7.41 -2.06 12.30
C LEU A 191 -6.09 -1.32 12.50
N CYS A 192 -5.03 -1.67 11.79
CA CYS A 192 -3.72 -1.07 11.94
C CYS A 192 -3.00 -0.93 10.60
N SER A 193 -2.03 -0.03 10.55
CA SER A 193 -1.12 0.14 9.42
C SER A 193 0.32 0.19 9.90
N ASN A 194 1.22 -0.46 9.19
CA ASN A 194 2.64 -0.55 9.51
C ASN A 194 2.94 -1.12 10.91
N THR A 195 2.32 -2.22 11.26
CA THR A 195 2.58 -2.92 12.52
C THR A 195 3.81 -3.81 12.37
N VAL A 196 4.88 -3.51 13.11
CA VAL A 196 6.14 -4.25 13.07
C VAL A 196 6.17 -5.23 14.25
N THR A 197 5.28 -6.23 14.23
CA THR A 197 5.19 -7.33 15.20
C THR A 197 4.53 -8.53 14.55
N ASN A 198 4.95 -9.72 14.92
CA ASN A 198 4.42 -10.98 14.39
C ASN A 198 3.07 -11.36 15.00
N GLU A 199 2.65 -10.72 16.10
CA GLU A 199 1.44 -11.06 16.87
C GLU A 199 0.16 -10.43 16.30
N TYR A 200 0.26 -9.30 15.63
CA TYR A 200 -0.91 -8.54 15.15
C TYR A 200 -1.85 -9.37 14.28
N TYR A 201 -1.32 -10.00 13.25
CA TYR A 201 -2.14 -10.77 12.31
C TYR A 201 -2.79 -12.01 12.93
N PRO A 202 -2.10 -12.85 13.71
CA PRO A 202 -2.73 -13.95 14.45
C PRO A 202 -3.83 -13.48 15.40
N MET A 203 -3.65 -12.36 16.10
CA MET A 203 -4.66 -11.79 16.99
C MET A 203 -5.90 -11.30 16.22
N LEU A 204 -5.70 -10.58 15.12
CA LEU A 204 -6.79 -10.15 14.23
C LEU A 204 -7.53 -11.36 13.65
N ALA A 205 -6.79 -12.36 13.18
CA ALA A 205 -7.36 -13.59 12.63
C ALA A 205 -8.25 -14.28 13.67
N LYS A 206 -7.76 -14.48 14.90
CA LYS A 206 -8.53 -15.12 15.98
C LYS A 206 -9.82 -14.36 16.25
N LEU A 207 -9.78 -13.02 16.34
CA LEU A 207 -10.97 -12.18 16.53
C LEU A 207 -12.01 -12.40 15.44
N LEU A 208 -11.59 -12.42 14.17
CA LEU A 208 -12.51 -12.58 13.04
C LEU A 208 -13.01 -14.03 12.91
N PHE A 209 -12.21 -15.01 13.29
CA PHE A 209 -12.62 -16.41 13.30
C PHE A 209 -13.68 -16.68 14.39
N GLU A 210 -13.51 -16.11 15.59
CA GLU A 210 -14.50 -16.16 16.67
C GLU A 210 -15.83 -15.51 16.24
N LEU A 211 -15.77 -14.34 15.59
CA LEU A 211 -16.95 -13.69 15.01
C LEU A 211 -17.63 -14.57 13.95
N ALA A 212 -16.87 -15.20 13.06
CA ALA A 212 -17.44 -16.07 12.01
C ALA A 212 -18.13 -17.29 12.61
N ALA A 213 -17.53 -17.95 13.61
CA ALA A 213 -18.11 -19.06 14.33
C ALA A 213 -19.41 -18.67 15.04
N ASP A 214 -19.45 -17.49 15.64
CA ASP A 214 -20.61 -16.97 16.35
C ASP A 214 -21.75 -16.59 15.38
N LEU A 215 -21.46 -15.98 14.24
CA LEU A 215 -22.43 -15.71 13.17
C LEU A 215 -23.07 -16.99 12.64
N LYS A 216 -22.27 -18.05 12.45
CA LYS A 216 -22.79 -19.37 12.09
C LYS A 216 -23.72 -19.94 13.16
N ALA A 217 -23.32 -19.89 14.42
CA ALA A 217 -24.09 -20.44 15.54
C ALA A 217 -25.41 -19.68 15.77
N LYS A 218 -25.40 -18.34 15.71
CA LYS A 218 -26.55 -17.49 16.05
C LYS A 218 -27.50 -17.23 14.87
N LEU A 219 -26.95 -17.03 13.66
CA LEU A 219 -27.70 -16.63 12.47
C LEU A 219 -27.76 -17.72 11.40
N GLY A 220 -27.01 -18.82 11.54
CA GLY A 220 -26.86 -19.82 10.49
C GLY A 220 -26.24 -19.21 9.22
N VAL A 221 -25.38 -18.19 9.36
CA VAL A 221 -24.62 -17.58 8.28
C VAL A 221 -23.25 -18.25 8.21
N HIS A 222 -22.99 -18.98 7.13
CA HIS A 222 -21.69 -19.58 6.90
C HIS A 222 -20.76 -18.59 6.16
N ILE A 223 -19.72 -18.16 6.83
CA ILE A 223 -18.70 -17.29 6.23
C ILE A 223 -17.82 -18.15 5.32
N THR A 224 -17.67 -17.75 4.07
CA THR A 224 -16.88 -18.49 3.06
C THR A 224 -15.46 -17.96 2.90
N PHE A 225 -15.23 -16.70 3.27
CA PHE A 225 -13.87 -16.12 3.29
C PHE A 225 -13.72 -15.06 4.39
N ILE A 226 -12.53 -14.94 4.91
CA ILE A 226 -12.14 -13.92 5.89
C ILE A 226 -10.95 -13.16 5.35
N ASN A 227 -11.13 -11.85 5.19
CA ASN A 227 -10.12 -10.93 4.70
C ASN A 227 -9.47 -10.20 5.88
N LEU A 228 -8.21 -10.53 6.14
CA LEU A 228 -7.39 -9.92 7.18
C LEU A 228 -6.87 -8.53 6.77
N SER A 229 -7.18 -8.09 5.54
CA SER A 229 -6.76 -6.82 4.96
C SER A 229 -5.23 -6.62 4.95
N GLY A 230 -4.78 -5.39 5.12
CA GLY A 230 -3.37 -5.02 5.24
C GLY A 230 -2.91 -4.94 6.70
N GLY A 231 -1.86 -4.16 6.94
CA GLY A 231 -1.39 -3.85 8.29
C GLY A 231 0.01 -4.36 8.61
N ILE A 232 0.48 -5.45 7.98
CA ILE A 232 1.86 -5.92 8.15
C ILE A 232 2.81 -4.81 7.72
N GLY A 233 3.64 -4.39 8.68
CA GLY A 233 4.61 -3.32 8.51
C GLY A 233 5.95 -3.79 7.97
N ILE A 234 6.81 -2.80 7.75
CA ILE A 234 8.21 -3.01 7.38
C ILE A 234 9.11 -2.21 8.34
N PRO A 235 10.33 -2.66 8.59
CA PRO A 235 11.27 -1.94 9.44
C PRO A 235 11.84 -0.76 8.64
N TYR A 236 11.34 0.45 8.89
CA TYR A 236 11.90 1.66 8.27
C TYR A 236 13.25 2.04 8.87
N LYS A 237 13.41 1.89 10.19
CA LYS A 237 14.64 2.21 10.91
C LYS A 237 15.58 1.00 10.96
N PRO A 238 16.92 1.23 10.95
CA PRO A 238 17.90 0.13 11.00
C PRO A 238 17.87 -0.70 12.30
N ASP A 239 17.33 -0.15 13.38
CA ASP A 239 17.20 -0.79 14.70
C ASP A 239 15.89 -1.58 14.88
N GLN A 240 14.96 -1.50 13.92
CA GLN A 240 13.74 -2.28 13.94
C GLN A 240 13.96 -3.70 13.41
N GLU A 241 13.37 -4.68 14.07
CA GLU A 241 13.34 -6.05 13.58
C GLU A 241 12.23 -6.24 12.53
N PRO A 242 12.50 -6.93 11.42
CA PRO A 242 11.49 -7.20 10.40
C PRO A 242 10.46 -8.21 10.90
N ASN A 243 9.24 -8.09 10.41
CA ASN A 243 8.25 -9.15 10.53
C ASN A 243 8.71 -10.42 9.80
N ASP A 244 8.47 -11.58 10.42
CA ASP A 244 8.65 -12.88 9.79
C ASP A 244 7.30 -13.40 9.27
N ILE A 245 7.12 -13.39 7.96
CA ILE A 245 5.86 -13.80 7.33
C ILE A 245 5.52 -15.28 7.58
N PHE A 246 6.52 -16.13 7.80
CA PHE A 246 6.29 -17.55 8.11
C PHE A 246 5.80 -17.73 9.54
N VAL A 247 6.32 -16.96 10.48
CA VAL A 247 5.83 -16.93 11.88
C VAL A 247 4.40 -16.39 11.91
N ILE A 248 4.12 -15.33 11.15
CA ILE A 248 2.76 -14.77 11.00
C ILE A 248 1.81 -15.81 10.39
N GLY A 249 2.18 -16.44 9.27
CA GLY A 249 1.35 -17.43 8.59
C GLY A 249 1.04 -18.64 9.48
N GLU A 250 2.02 -19.12 10.23
CA GLU A 250 1.83 -20.22 11.21
C GLU A 250 0.95 -19.78 12.39
N GLY A 251 1.09 -18.54 12.86
CA GLY A 251 0.22 -18.00 13.91
C GLY A 251 -1.25 -17.91 13.48
N VAL A 252 -1.50 -17.46 12.23
CA VAL A 252 -2.85 -17.45 11.65
C VAL A 252 -3.40 -18.86 11.47
N ARG A 253 -2.56 -19.82 11.03
CA ARG A 253 -2.93 -21.23 10.93
C ARG A 253 -3.38 -21.82 12.26
N LYS A 254 -2.61 -21.59 13.33
CA LYS A 254 -2.97 -22.07 14.68
C LYS A 254 -4.31 -21.51 15.13
N ALA A 255 -4.56 -20.22 14.94
CA ALA A 255 -5.85 -19.61 15.24
C ALA A 255 -6.99 -20.25 14.43
N TYR A 256 -6.76 -20.57 13.16
CA TYR A 256 -7.71 -21.23 12.27
C TYR A 256 -8.06 -22.64 12.78
N GLU A 257 -7.05 -23.44 13.11
CA GLU A 257 -7.21 -24.79 13.64
C GLU A 257 -7.88 -24.80 15.02
N GLU A 258 -7.63 -23.77 15.84
CA GLU A 258 -8.22 -23.63 17.18
C GLU A 258 -9.71 -23.22 17.13
N VAL A 259 -10.11 -22.36 16.20
CA VAL A 259 -11.44 -21.72 16.21
C VAL A 259 -12.35 -22.25 15.10
N LEU A 260 -11.91 -22.20 13.84
CA LEU A 260 -12.77 -22.52 12.70
C LEU A 260 -12.97 -24.03 12.50
N VAL A 261 -11.93 -24.82 12.64
CA VAL A 261 -12.02 -26.27 12.46
C VAL A 261 -13.04 -26.91 13.43
N PRO A 262 -12.99 -26.64 14.77
CA PRO A 262 -14.02 -27.16 15.68
C PRO A 262 -15.43 -26.65 15.42
N ALA A 263 -15.56 -25.45 14.80
CA ALA A 263 -16.84 -24.91 14.40
C ALA A 263 -17.38 -25.50 13.08
N GLY A 264 -16.67 -26.46 12.46
CA GLY A 264 -17.00 -27.05 11.17
C GLY A 264 -16.93 -26.04 10.03
N MET A 265 -15.89 -25.18 10.03
CA MET A 265 -15.64 -24.11 9.07
C MET A 265 -14.22 -24.23 8.47
N ASP A 266 -13.76 -25.45 8.25
CA ASP A 266 -12.45 -25.78 7.70
C ASP A 266 -12.35 -25.52 6.17
N ASP A 267 -13.40 -25.02 5.57
CA ASP A 267 -13.51 -24.60 4.16
C ASP A 267 -13.31 -23.10 3.96
N VAL A 268 -13.17 -22.30 5.03
CA VAL A 268 -13.04 -20.85 4.95
C VAL A 268 -11.74 -20.43 4.29
N SER A 269 -11.82 -19.61 3.25
CA SER A 269 -10.67 -19.02 2.57
C SER A 269 -10.13 -17.82 3.33
N ILE A 270 -8.80 -17.68 3.38
CA ILE A 270 -8.13 -16.51 3.96
C ILE A 270 -7.69 -15.58 2.87
N TYR A 271 -8.08 -14.30 2.98
CA TYR A 271 -7.65 -13.22 2.08
C TYR A 271 -6.81 -12.20 2.83
N THR A 272 -5.91 -11.55 2.10
CA THR A 272 -5.08 -10.45 2.60
C THR A 272 -5.06 -9.32 1.58
N GLU A 273 -4.84 -8.06 2.04
CA GLU A 273 -4.78 -6.85 1.21
C GLU A 273 -3.48 -6.09 1.53
N LEU A 274 -2.36 -6.76 1.34
CA LEU A 274 -1.06 -6.20 1.68
C LEU A 274 -0.58 -5.23 0.59
N GLY A 275 -0.21 -4.01 0.99
CA GLY A 275 0.38 -3.02 0.09
C GLY A 275 1.84 -2.74 0.46
N ARG A 276 2.03 -2.15 1.64
CA ARG A 276 3.36 -1.76 2.14
C ARG A 276 4.33 -2.93 2.22
N TYR A 277 3.91 -4.03 2.82
CA TYR A 277 4.70 -5.24 2.92
C TYR A 277 5.14 -5.78 1.55
N MET A 278 4.26 -5.68 0.56
CA MET A 278 4.51 -6.23 -0.78
C MET A 278 5.60 -5.49 -1.54
N LEU A 279 5.57 -4.16 -1.56
CA LEU A 279 6.43 -3.36 -2.42
C LEU A 279 7.34 -2.37 -1.68
N GLY A 280 7.01 -2.00 -0.44
CA GLY A 280 7.73 -0.95 0.30
C GLY A 280 9.25 -1.11 0.29
N PRO A 281 9.81 -2.25 0.74
CA PRO A 281 11.27 -2.47 0.78
C PRO A 281 11.93 -2.60 -0.60
N TYR A 282 11.13 -2.87 -1.62
CA TYR A 282 11.60 -3.15 -2.99
C TYR A 282 11.44 -1.94 -3.92
N GLY A 283 11.38 -0.75 -3.35
CA GLY A 283 11.43 0.50 -4.07
C GLY A 283 12.16 1.59 -3.28
N GLY A 284 12.91 2.41 -4.00
CA GLY A 284 13.64 3.55 -3.46
C GLY A 284 13.40 4.80 -4.30
N LEU A 285 13.50 5.96 -3.68
CA LEU A 285 13.59 7.24 -4.39
C LEU A 285 15.05 7.58 -4.61
N ILE A 286 15.42 7.69 -5.88
CA ILE A 286 16.76 8.14 -6.29
C ILE A 286 16.70 9.64 -6.51
N THR A 287 17.61 10.33 -5.86
CA THR A 287 17.74 11.79 -5.94
C THR A 287 19.21 12.22 -5.95
N LYS A 288 19.48 13.42 -6.41
CA LYS A 288 20.83 13.97 -6.55
C LYS A 288 21.02 15.19 -5.66
N ALA A 289 22.16 15.27 -4.98
CA ALA A 289 22.55 16.47 -4.25
C ALA A 289 22.85 17.61 -5.24
N ILE A 290 22.14 18.72 -5.11
CA ILE A 290 22.20 19.86 -6.04
C ILE A 290 22.58 21.18 -5.37
N ASN A 291 22.48 21.24 -4.04
CA ASN A 291 22.77 22.45 -3.30
C ASN A 291 23.22 22.12 -1.87
N GLN A 292 24.12 22.93 -1.34
CA GLN A 292 24.58 22.87 0.04
C GLN A 292 24.42 24.26 0.69
N LYS A 293 23.89 24.30 1.91
CA LYS A 293 23.74 25.53 2.67
C LYS A 293 24.34 25.39 4.06
N HIS A 294 25.15 26.34 4.42
CA HIS A 294 25.80 26.48 5.71
C HIS A 294 25.16 27.66 6.43
N THR A 295 24.25 27.42 7.36
CA THR A 295 23.58 28.47 8.15
C THR A 295 23.66 28.12 9.64
N HIS A 296 22.53 28.05 10.35
CA HIS A 296 22.51 27.52 11.72
C HIS A 296 22.65 25.99 11.78
N LYS A 297 22.46 25.34 10.63
CA LYS A 297 22.62 23.91 10.37
C LYS A 297 23.28 23.70 9.01
N GLU A 298 23.71 22.46 8.80
CA GLU A 298 24.18 22.00 7.50
C GLU A 298 23.03 21.40 6.72
N TYR A 299 22.73 21.91 5.53
CA TYR A 299 21.66 21.45 4.67
C TYR A 299 22.19 20.90 3.36
N ILE A 300 21.69 19.74 2.97
CA ILE A 300 21.87 19.20 1.62
C ILE A 300 20.53 19.32 0.88
N GLY A 301 20.48 20.18 -0.11
CA GLY A 301 19.35 20.31 -1.03
C GLY A 301 19.45 19.27 -2.13
N VAL A 302 18.37 18.52 -2.36
CA VAL A 302 18.29 17.53 -3.42
C VAL A 302 17.28 17.94 -4.48
N ASP A 303 17.33 17.32 -5.67
CA ASP A 303 16.40 17.59 -6.76
C ASP A 303 15.01 16.97 -6.54
N ALA A 304 14.87 16.01 -5.62
CA ALA A 304 13.57 15.56 -5.13
C ALA A 304 12.98 16.54 -4.09
N CYS A 305 11.68 16.42 -3.85
CA CYS A 305 10.96 17.14 -2.79
C CYS A 305 9.79 16.28 -2.27
N ALA A 306 9.01 16.79 -1.32
CA ALA A 306 7.89 16.06 -0.72
C ALA A 306 6.80 15.68 -1.75
N VAL A 307 6.76 16.29 -2.94
CA VAL A 307 5.93 15.84 -4.07
C VAL A 307 6.27 14.40 -4.49
N ASN A 308 7.55 14.01 -4.37
CA ASN A 308 8.02 12.67 -4.72
C ASN A 308 7.86 11.68 -3.56
N LEU A 309 8.04 12.13 -2.30
CA LEU A 309 7.88 11.31 -1.10
C LEU A 309 7.41 12.19 0.07
N MET A 310 6.10 12.29 0.26
CA MET A 310 5.51 13.18 1.26
C MET A 310 5.62 12.68 2.71
N ARG A 311 5.83 11.40 2.92
CA ARG A 311 5.74 10.77 4.24
C ARG A 311 6.65 11.38 5.31
N PRO A 312 7.92 11.72 5.05
CA PRO A 312 8.74 12.44 6.02
C PRO A 312 8.15 13.80 6.41
N ALA A 313 7.65 14.56 5.44
CA ALA A 313 7.12 15.90 5.65
C ALA A 313 5.80 15.91 6.44
N ILE A 314 4.86 14.99 6.15
CA ILE A 314 3.50 15.00 6.71
C ILE A 314 3.41 14.17 8.00
N TYR A 315 4.11 13.03 8.04
CA TYR A 315 4.02 12.10 9.18
C TYR A 315 5.27 12.09 10.07
N GLY A 316 6.31 12.86 9.72
CA GLY A 316 7.62 12.72 10.37
C GLY A 316 8.24 11.33 10.17
N ALA A 317 7.80 10.61 9.11
CA ALA A 317 8.20 9.23 8.88
C ALA A 317 9.69 9.13 8.56
N TYR A 318 10.35 8.19 9.22
CA TYR A 318 11.73 7.88 8.92
C TYR A 318 11.85 7.12 7.60
N HIS A 319 12.77 7.55 6.74
CA HIS A 319 13.31 6.79 5.64
C HIS A 319 14.82 6.77 5.75
N HIS A 320 15.44 5.60 5.59
CA HIS A 320 16.90 5.51 5.59
C HIS A 320 17.45 6.13 4.30
N ILE A 321 18.60 6.79 4.40
CA ILE A 321 19.28 7.40 3.26
C ILE A 321 20.66 6.78 3.16
N THR A 322 21.01 6.28 1.98
CA THR A 322 22.35 5.85 1.63
C THR A 322 22.93 6.80 0.58
N VAL A 323 24.12 7.29 0.79
CA VAL A 323 24.89 8.01 -0.23
C VAL A 323 25.61 6.96 -1.07
N LEU A 324 25.20 6.81 -2.33
CA LEU A 324 25.67 5.75 -3.22
C LEU A 324 27.17 5.92 -3.54
N GLY A 325 27.92 4.83 -3.35
CA GLY A 325 29.38 4.82 -3.50
C GLY A 325 30.15 5.23 -2.25
N LYS A 326 29.40 5.59 -1.15
CA LYS A 326 29.98 5.97 0.15
C LYS A 326 29.43 5.11 1.29
N GLU A 327 28.94 3.91 0.99
CA GLU A 327 28.25 3.02 1.95
C GLU A 327 29.13 2.57 3.12
N ASN A 328 30.44 2.60 2.93
CA ASN A 328 31.44 2.20 3.93
C ASN A 328 32.17 3.39 4.57
N GLU A 329 31.83 4.62 4.19
CA GLU A 329 32.44 5.82 4.77
C GLU A 329 31.86 6.16 6.14
N PRO A 330 32.58 6.86 7.01
CA PRO A 330 32.08 7.29 8.31
C PRO A 330 30.84 8.19 8.16
N CYS A 331 29.80 7.92 8.92
CA CYS A 331 28.62 8.79 9.02
C CYS A 331 28.88 9.82 10.15
N ASP A 332 29.74 10.79 9.94
CA ASP A 332 30.17 11.78 10.93
C ASP A 332 29.74 13.22 10.60
N HIS A 333 29.10 13.42 9.45
CA HIS A 333 28.50 14.70 9.06
C HIS A 333 27.02 14.74 9.38
N LYS A 334 26.60 15.80 10.07
CA LYS A 334 25.22 15.97 10.52
C LYS A 334 24.45 16.89 9.59
N TYR A 335 23.50 16.36 8.83
CA TYR A 335 22.73 17.09 7.81
C TYR A 335 21.22 17.09 8.06
N ASP A 336 20.56 18.18 7.62
CA ASP A 336 19.16 18.13 7.18
C ASP A 336 19.17 17.93 5.64
N VAL A 337 18.50 16.88 5.15
CA VAL A 337 18.34 16.63 3.70
C VAL A 337 17.00 17.20 3.26
N THR A 338 17.01 18.16 2.33
CA THR A 338 15.84 19.01 2.04
C THR A 338 15.47 19.01 0.57
N GLY A 339 14.16 19.14 0.29
CA GLY A 339 13.64 19.44 -1.03
C GLY A 339 13.53 20.94 -1.30
N SER A 340 12.84 21.28 -2.38
CA SER A 340 12.75 22.65 -2.92
C SER A 340 11.38 23.31 -2.76
N LEU A 341 10.46 22.74 -1.97
CA LEU A 341 9.16 23.35 -1.71
C LEU A 341 9.27 24.55 -0.77
N CYS A 342 8.35 25.49 -0.90
CA CYS A 342 8.20 26.62 0.02
C CYS A 342 7.55 26.19 1.34
N GLU A 343 7.95 25.02 1.84
CA GLU A 343 7.47 24.41 3.10
C GLU A 343 8.65 23.99 3.95
N ASN A 344 8.72 24.46 5.19
CA ASN A 344 9.82 24.11 6.09
C ASN A 344 9.85 22.60 6.45
N CYS A 345 8.73 21.91 6.32
CA CYS A 345 8.65 20.46 6.53
C CYS A 345 9.15 19.63 5.34
N ASP A 346 9.49 20.24 4.19
CA ASP A 346 10.04 19.53 3.03
C ASP A 346 11.46 19.05 3.29
N LYS A 347 11.56 18.05 4.17
CA LYS A 347 12.81 17.44 4.63
C LYS A 347 12.68 15.92 4.62
N PHE A 348 13.61 15.26 3.95
CA PHE A 348 13.72 13.79 3.96
C PHE A 348 14.43 13.28 5.21
N ALA A 349 15.28 14.10 5.82
CA ALA A 349 15.97 13.81 7.07
C ALA A 349 16.25 15.11 7.84
N ILE A 350 16.23 15.00 9.17
CA ILE A 350 16.57 16.10 10.09
C ILE A 350 17.64 15.58 11.06
N ASP A 351 18.69 16.37 11.25
CA ASP A 351 19.82 16.06 12.15
C ASP A 351 20.39 14.64 11.91
N ARG A 352 20.45 14.22 10.64
CA ARG A 352 20.90 12.87 10.24
C ARG A 352 22.39 12.82 10.08
N PHE A 353 23.04 11.86 10.73
CA PHE A 353 24.45 11.55 10.48
C PHE A 353 24.57 10.71 9.20
N LEU A 354 25.33 11.23 8.24
CA LEU A 354 25.60 10.63 6.93
C LEU A 354 27.08 10.78 6.59
N PRO A 355 27.61 10.05 5.60
CA PRO A 355 28.92 10.37 5.02
C PRO A 355 28.95 11.79 4.46
N GLU A 356 30.13 12.35 4.25
CA GLU A 356 30.27 13.63 3.57
C GLU A 356 29.61 13.59 2.19
N ILE A 357 28.69 14.55 1.95
CA ILE A 357 27.92 14.63 0.69
C ILE A 357 28.49 15.76 -0.16
N GLU A 358 28.90 15.41 -1.38
CA GLU A 358 29.35 16.35 -2.40
C GLU A 358 28.24 16.64 -3.41
N MET A 359 28.27 17.81 -4.04
CA MET A 359 27.33 18.16 -5.10
C MET A 359 27.49 17.20 -6.28
N GLY A 360 26.38 16.60 -6.66
CA GLY A 360 26.35 15.56 -7.69
C GLY A 360 26.24 14.15 -7.16
N ASP A 361 26.43 13.91 -5.85
CA ASP A 361 26.22 12.60 -5.25
C ASP A 361 24.77 12.14 -5.39
N TYR A 362 24.59 10.85 -5.64
CA TYR A 362 23.28 10.21 -5.66
C TYR A 362 22.93 9.68 -4.27
N LEU A 363 21.72 9.99 -3.83
CA LEU A 363 21.15 9.49 -2.59
C LEU A 363 20.05 8.47 -2.92
N PHE A 364 20.11 7.33 -2.26
CA PHE A 364 19.06 6.32 -2.27
C PHE A 364 18.21 6.46 -1.00
N ILE A 365 16.96 6.92 -1.14
CA ILE A 365 16.00 6.99 -0.04
C ILE A 365 15.21 5.70 -0.04
N HIS A 366 15.44 4.87 0.98
CA HIS A 366 14.92 3.50 1.09
C HIS A 366 13.42 3.43 1.35
N ASP A 367 12.86 2.24 1.15
CA ASP A 367 11.49 1.86 1.54
C ASP A 367 10.39 2.76 0.93
N ALA A 368 10.63 3.30 -0.25
CA ALA A 368 9.72 4.18 -0.97
C ALA A 368 8.84 3.45 -2.01
N GLY A 369 8.89 2.11 -2.05
CA GLY A 369 8.16 1.31 -3.03
C GLY A 369 6.65 1.23 -2.81
N ALA A 370 6.16 1.66 -1.64
CA ALA A 370 4.74 1.76 -1.33
C ALA A 370 4.46 3.06 -0.58
N HIS A 371 3.34 3.71 -0.88
CA HIS A 371 2.95 5.01 -0.30
C HIS A 371 4.02 6.10 -0.50
N GLY A 372 4.85 5.95 -1.53
CA GLY A 372 5.81 6.93 -2.02
C GLY A 372 5.17 7.74 -3.16
N PHE A 373 5.39 7.30 -4.40
CA PHE A 373 4.82 7.95 -5.59
C PHE A 373 3.29 8.14 -5.51
N SER A 374 2.56 7.14 -5.00
CA SER A 374 1.09 7.15 -4.94
C SER A 374 0.50 8.28 -4.10
N MET A 375 1.20 8.71 -3.06
CA MET A 375 0.77 9.80 -2.17
C MET A 375 1.28 11.17 -2.64
N GLY A 376 1.96 11.26 -3.78
CA GLY A 376 2.45 12.50 -4.34
C GLY A 376 1.33 13.46 -4.71
N TYR A 377 1.65 14.75 -4.62
CA TYR A 377 0.75 15.88 -4.92
C TYR A 377 1.51 16.92 -5.75
N ASN A 378 0.84 17.98 -6.18
CA ASN A 378 1.49 19.10 -6.84
C ASN A 378 1.41 20.34 -5.95
N TYR A 379 2.55 20.76 -5.42
CA TYR A 379 2.73 22.02 -4.72
C TYR A 379 3.89 22.79 -5.30
N ASN A 380 3.84 24.12 -5.30
CA ASN A 380 4.77 25.01 -6.01
C ASN A 380 4.92 24.69 -7.52
N GLY A 381 3.94 24.03 -8.14
CA GLY A 381 4.04 23.58 -9.53
C GLY A 381 5.09 22.50 -9.78
N LYS A 382 5.59 21.84 -8.73
CA LYS A 382 6.52 20.71 -8.88
C LYS A 382 5.81 19.50 -9.48
N LEU A 383 6.51 18.83 -10.36
CA LEU A 383 6.02 17.71 -11.15
C LEU A 383 6.42 16.36 -10.53
N LYS A 384 5.60 15.34 -10.73
CA LYS A 384 5.90 13.99 -10.27
C LYS A 384 7.01 13.36 -11.10
N SER A 385 7.85 12.61 -10.43
CA SER A 385 9.01 11.91 -11.00
C SER A 385 8.62 10.71 -11.87
N ALA A 386 9.59 10.17 -12.61
CA ALA A 386 9.43 8.88 -13.29
C ALA A 386 9.40 7.70 -12.31
N GLU A 387 8.86 6.57 -12.77
CA GLU A 387 8.95 5.26 -12.14
C GLU A 387 9.68 4.29 -13.08
N ILE A 388 10.69 3.60 -12.57
CA ILE A 388 11.58 2.71 -13.33
C ILE A 388 11.62 1.35 -12.65
N LEU A 389 11.53 0.28 -13.42
CA LEU A 389 11.69 -1.09 -12.96
C LEU A 389 13.09 -1.59 -13.30
N LEU A 390 13.84 -2.02 -12.31
CA LEU A 390 15.07 -2.79 -12.46
C LEU A 390 14.67 -4.26 -12.59
N ASN A 391 14.84 -4.80 -13.79
CA ASN A 391 14.47 -6.17 -14.12
C ASN A 391 15.41 -7.19 -13.46
N GLN A 392 14.98 -8.45 -13.33
CA GLN A 392 15.76 -9.53 -12.72
C GLN A 392 17.11 -9.78 -13.43
N ASP A 393 17.21 -9.50 -14.73
CA ASP A 393 18.42 -9.65 -15.54
C ASP A 393 19.38 -8.45 -15.45
N GLY A 394 19.06 -7.44 -14.64
CA GLY A 394 19.84 -6.22 -14.48
C GLY A 394 19.59 -5.15 -15.56
N THR A 395 18.71 -5.41 -16.53
CA THR A 395 18.20 -4.37 -17.42
C THR A 395 17.19 -3.48 -16.70
N PHE A 396 16.81 -2.36 -17.27
CA PHE A 396 15.80 -1.47 -16.66
C PHE A 396 14.79 -0.96 -17.66
N LYS A 397 13.58 -0.70 -17.18
CA LYS A 397 12.44 -0.29 -18.01
C LYS A 397 11.73 0.92 -17.38
N LEU A 398 11.42 1.90 -18.21
CA LEU A 398 10.51 2.98 -17.82
C LEU A 398 9.09 2.41 -17.72
N ILE A 399 8.48 2.47 -16.52
CA ILE A 399 7.12 1.98 -16.27
C ILE A 399 6.12 3.11 -16.02
N ARG A 400 6.61 4.34 -15.82
CA ARG A 400 5.87 5.60 -15.87
C ARG A 400 6.85 6.72 -16.19
N ARG A 401 6.55 7.54 -17.19
CA ARG A 401 7.35 8.75 -17.45
C ARG A 401 7.14 9.81 -16.35
N ALA A 402 8.10 10.68 -16.19
CA ALA A 402 7.89 11.89 -15.39
C ALA A 402 6.78 12.76 -15.98
N GLU A 403 6.11 13.52 -15.11
CA GLU A 403 5.21 14.58 -15.56
C GLU A 403 5.99 15.69 -16.28
N THR A 404 5.32 16.34 -17.20
CA THR A 404 5.78 17.53 -17.91
C THR A 404 4.85 18.71 -17.57
N PRO A 405 5.22 19.95 -17.84
CA PRO A 405 4.30 21.08 -17.70
C PRO A 405 2.96 20.88 -18.41
N LYS A 406 2.95 20.18 -19.54
CA LYS A 406 1.73 19.84 -20.26
C LYS A 406 0.77 18.99 -19.43
N ASP A 407 1.28 18.06 -18.61
CA ASP A 407 0.44 17.25 -17.71
C ASP A 407 -0.16 18.12 -16.59
N TYR A 408 0.62 19.05 -16.06
CA TYR A 408 0.16 19.99 -15.04
C TYR A 408 -0.96 20.92 -15.55
N PHE A 409 -0.84 21.37 -16.78
CA PHE A 409 -1.82 22.27 -17.42
C PHE A 409 -2.96 21.53 -18.13
N ALA A 410 -2.96 20.20 -18.17
CA ALA A 410 -3.92 19.41 -18.94
C ALA A 410 -5.40 19.61 -18.53
N THR A 411 -5.67 20.15 -17.34
CA THR A 411 -7.02 20.40 -16.84
C THR A 411 -7.52 21.84 -17.05
N PHE A 412 -6.71 22.70 -17.66
CA PHE A 412 -7.06 24.09 -17.94
C PHE A 412 -7.64 24.24 -19.36
N ASP A 413 -8.71 23.52 -19.67
CA ASP A 413 -9.36 23.50 -20.99
C ASP A 413 -9.92 24.86 -21.41
N CYS A 414 -10.16 25.79 -20.46
CA CYS A 414 -10.73 27.09 -20.67
C CYS A 414 -9.69 28.21 -20.85
N PHE A 415 -8.41 27.88 -20.91
CA PHE A 415 -7.33 28.83 -21.01
C PHE A 415 -6.28 28.40 -22.04
N ASP A 416 -5.95 29.25 -22.99
CA ASP A 416 -4.91 28.99 -23.98
C ASP A 416 -3.53 29.25 -23.37
N PHE A 417 -2.79 28.18 -23.07
CA PHE A 417 -1.37 28.26 -22.73
C PHE A 417 -0.54 28.30 -24.02
N TYR A 418 0.42 29.21 -24.09
CA TYR A 418 1.32 29.29 -25.24
C TYR A 418 2.12 27.99 -25.37
N ASP A 419 1.93 27.26 -26.46
CA ASP A 419 2.65 26.03 -26.79
C ASP A 419 4.16 26.21 -26.73
N GLU A 420 4.68 27.39 -26.97
CA GLU A 420 6.09 27.75 -26.91
C GLU A 420 6.66 27.68 -25.49
N LEU A 421 5.88 28.09 -24.46
CA LEU A 421 6.28 28.05 -23.07
C LEU A 421 6.29 26.60 -22.50
N ILE A 422 5.56 25.70 -23.15
CA ILE A 422 5.47 24.29 -22.71
C ILE A 422 6.62 23.46 -23.32
N LYS A 423 7.28 23.98 -24.36
CA LYS A 423 8.35 23.28 -25.09
C LYS A 423 9.75 23.63 -24.59
N GLU A 424 9.92 24.69 -23.81
CA GLU A 424 11.18 25.06 -23.16
C GLU A 424 11.42 24.23 -21.89
#